data_5acbf87760fea615e82a5b18d9342db0
#
_entry.id   5acbf87760fea615e82a5b18d9342db0
#
_cell.length_a   1.000
_cell.length_b   1.000
_cell.length_c   1.000
_cell.angle_alpha   90.00
_cell.angle_beta   90.00
_cell.angle_gamma   90.00
#
_symmetry.space_group_name_H-M   'P 1'
#
loop_
_entity.id
_entity.type
_entity.pdbx_description
1 polymer ?
#
loop_
_entity_poly.entity_id
_entity_poly.type
_entity_poly.pdbx_seq_one_letter_code
_entity_poly.pdbx_strand_id
1 'polypeptide(L)'
;MDHADLACIDLDLPSREGFRKFISSWLYRGDGFTVLVDPGPLSTVPWLCRELRRLGVERLDHILLTHIHIDHAGGTGALLREFPGAAVICHPEGIRHLVAPEKLWEGSRKVLGALAEAYGEIVPVPAERIGFAETIGPAGIRAFLTPGHAQHHCCYLLGDLLFAGEVAGVRCDVPGGIFMRPATPPRFVLEVALDSLDRMIALAPRRMVFAHYGVVETPLQHLRIARNQLLLWVRGVAETAAIEPARREEALVAWLLERDEQYRNECRLPQDIRARERYFLGNTLRGMMEYVDALSDGERQALGEMRPA
;
A
#
# COMPACT_ATOMS: atom_id res chain seq x y z
N MET A 1 13.96 -14.11 -15.80
CA MET A 1 12.53 -13.93 -16.12
C MET A 1 12.43 -12.73 -17.03
N ASP A 2 11.87 -12.91 -18.22
CA ASP A 2 11.74 -11.84 -19.19
C ASP A 2 10.70 -10.80 -18.71
N HIS A 3 10.98 -9.52 -18.95
CA HIS A 3 10.10 -8.40 -18.61
C HIS A 3 8.71 -8.46 -19.26
N ALA A 4 8.51 -9.36 -20.23
CA ALA A 4 7.23 -9.57 -20.93
C ALA A 4 6.10 -10.10 -20.04
N ASP A 5 6.44 -10.67 -18.88
CA ASP A 5 5.48 -11.39 -18.03
C ASP A 5 4.89 -10.55 -16.89
N LEU A 6 5.32 -9.30 -16.73
CA LEU A 6 4.82 -8.38 -15.72
C LEU A 6 4.18 -7.15 -16.38
N ALA A 7 2.91 -6.90 -16.08
CA ALA A 7 2.19 -5.72 -16.55
C ALA A 7 1.57 -4.94 -15.39
N CYS A 8 1.72 -3.61 -15.42
CA CYS A 8 0.99 -2.70 -14.57
C CYS A 8 -0.31 -2.29 -15.25
N ILE A 9 -1.41 -2.39 -14.53
CA ILE A 9 -2.71 -1.88 -14.95
C ILE A 9 -3.07 -0.73 -14.03
N ASP A 10 -3.03 0.49 -14.56
CA ASP A 10 -3.42 1.69 -13.81
C ASP A 10 -4.95 1.70 -13.61
N LEU A 11 -5.38 1.77 -12.36
CA LEU A 11 -6.78 1.82 -11.98
C LEU A 11 -7.16 3.27 -11.66
N ASP A 12 -7.25 4.08 -12.72
CA ASP A 12 -7.62 5.48 -12.59
C ASP A 12 -9.09 5.60 -12.15
N LEU A 13 -9.38 6.63 -11.36
CA LEU A 13 -10.73 6.97 -10.91
C LEU A 13 -11.12 8.33 -11.48
N PRO A 14 -11.67 8.39 -12.71
CA PRO A 14 -11.96 9.67 -13.41
C PRO A 14 -12.96 10.57 -12.69
N SER A 15 -13.81 9.99 -11.82
CA SER A 15 -14.76 10.73 -11.00
C SER A 15 -14.11 11.56 -9.88
N ARG A 16 -12.79 11.41 -9.68
CA ARG A 16 -12.00 12.08 -8.63
C ARG A 16 -10.75 12.71 -9.21
N GLU A 17 -10.61 14.01 -9.06
CA GLU A 17 -9.43 14.74 -9.49
C GLU A 17 -8.18 14.24 -8.77
N GLY A 18 -7.08 14.05 -9.52
CA GLY A 18 -5.80 13.55 -9.01
C GLY A 18 -5.70 12.03 -8.86
N PHE A 19 -6.80 11.28 -9.01
CA PHE A 19 -6.81 9.81 -8.89
C PHE A 19 -6.48 9.13 -10.22
N ARG A 20 -5.32 9.44 -10.76
CA ARG A 20 -4.69 8.83 -11.92
C ARG A 20 -3.30 8.34 -11.55
N LYS A 21 -2.87 7.22 -12.12
CA LYS A 21 -1.57 6.59 -11.80
C LYS A 21 -1.34 6.53 -10.28
N PHE A 22 -2.33 6.00 -9.59
CA PHE A 22 -2.32 5.91 -8.12
C PHE A 22 -2.51 4.48 -7.66
N ILE A 23 -3.64 3.85 -7.99
CA ILE A 23 -3.87 2.44 -7.68
C ILE A 23 -3.34 1.61 -8.84
N SER A 24 -2.41 0.69 -8.56
CA SER A 24 -1.81 -0.19 -9.54
C SER A 24 -2.22 -1.64 -9.28
N SER A 25 -2.86 -2.27 -10.25
CA SER A 25 -3.03 -3.72 -10.27
C SER A 25 -1.90 -4.35 -11.06
N TRP A 26 -1.27 -5.39 -10.53
CA TRP A 26 -0.12 -6.02 -11.16
C TRP A 26 -0.47 -7.39 -11.70
N LEU A 27 -0.36 -7.57 -13.00
CA LEU A 27 -0.55 -8.85 -13.68
C LEU A 27 0.81 -9.51 -13.90
N TYR A 28 0.97 -10.73 -13.43
CA TYR A 28 2.08 -11.60 -13.78
C TYR A 28 1.59 -12.84 -14.54
N ARG A 29 2.31 -13.20 -15.60
CA ARG A 29 2.08 -14.43 -16.38
C ARG A 29 3.39 -15.16 -16.60
N GLY A 30 3.45 -16.44 -16.33
CA GLY A 30 4.60 -17.30 -16.60
C GLY A 30 4.22 -18.76 -16.56
N ASP A 31 4.74 -19.55 -17.50
CA ASP A 31 4.63 -21.02 -17.55
C ASP A 31 3.20 -21.57 -17.35
N GLY A 32 2.20 -20.92 -17.95
CA GLY A 32 0.79 -21.31 -17.85
C GLY A 32 0.12 -20.91 -16.52
N PHE A 33 0.77 -20.08 -15.71
CA PHE A 33 0.28 -19.57 -14.45
C PHE A 33 0.08 -18.05 -14.51
N THR A 34 -1.10 -17.59 -14.12
CA THR A 34 -1.50 -16.17 -14.19
C THR A 34 -1.98 -15.68 -12.85
N VAL A 35 -1.37 -14.61 -12.37
CA VAL A 35 -1.65 -13.99 -11.06
C VAL A 35 -1.93 -12.51 -11.22
N LEU A 36 -2.95 -12.03 -10.52
CA LEU A 36 -3.23 -10.61 -10.36
C LEU A 36 -3.01 -10.21 -8.90
N VAL A 37 -2.30 -9.11 -8.68
CA VAL A 37 -2.10 -8.53 -7.34
C VAL A 37 -2.89 -7.24 -7.24
N ASP A 38 -3.71 -7.13 -6.19
CA ASP A 38 -4.57 -6.00 -5.85
C ASP A 38 -5.52 -5.58 -6.99
N PRO A 39 -6.74 -6.13 -7.05
CA PRO A 39 -7.72 -5.84 -8.11
C PRO A 39 -8.29 -4.41 -8.03
N GLY A 40 -7.96 -3.65 -6.99
CA GLY A 40 -8.47 -2.30 -6.81
C GLY A 40 -9.89 -2.22 -6.26
N PRO A 41 -10.50 -1.03 -6.26
CA PRO A 41 -11.86 -0.82 -5.78
C PRO A 41 -12.91 -1.34 -6.76
N LEU A 42 -14.13 -1.58 -6.27
CA LEU A 42 -15.24 -2.09 -7.10
C LEU A 42 -15.46 -1.26 -8.37
N SER A 43 -15.43 0.07 -8.25
CA SER A 43 -15.71 0.99 -9.38
C SER A 43 -14.73 0.84 -10.55
N THR A 44 -13.52 0.32 -10.34
CA THR A 44 -12.51 0.13 -11.38
C THR A 44 -12.53 -1.27 -12.00
N VAL A 45 -13.27 -2.23 -11.45
CA VAL A 45 -13.34 -3.61 -11.96
C VAL A 45 -13.75 -3.69 -13.44
N PRO A 46 -14.74 -2.93 -13.95
CA PRO A 46 -15.08 -2.95 -15.37
C PRO A 46 -13.91 -2.54 -16.28
N TRP A 47 -13.10 -1.58 -15.85
CA TRP A 47 -11.88 -1.18 -16.55
C TRP A 47 -10.81 -2.27 -16.47
N LEU A 48 -10.55 -2.78 -15.26
CA LEU A 48 -9.60 -3.88 -15.05
C LEU A 48 -9.92 -5.09 -15.94
N CYS A 49 -11.17 -5.52 -15.99
CA CYS A 49 -11.60 -6.63 -16.86
C CYS A 49 -11.36 -6.36 -18.36
N ARG A 50 -11.57 -5.13 -18.82
CA ARG A 50 -11.25 -4.75 -20.21
C ARG A 50 -9.77 -4.86 -20.49
N GLU A 51 -8.91 -4.36 -19.59
CA GLU A 51 -7.47 -4.42 -19.75
C GLU A 51 -6.94 -5.85 -19.65
N LEU A 52 -7.46 -6.67 -18.75
CA LEU A 52 -7.12 -8.10 -18.70
C LEU A 52 -7.46 -8.82 -20.01
N ARG A 53 -8.65 -8.57 -20.59
CA ARG A 53 -9.03 -9.15 -21.90
C ARG A 53 -8.13 -8.62 -23.02
N ARG A 54 -7.80 -7.32 -23.03
CA ARG A 54 -6.86 -6.71 -24.01
C ARG A 54 -5.47 -7.37 -23.95
N LEU A 55 -5.04 -7.73 -22.75
CA LEU A 55 -3.80 -8.46 -22.49
C LEU A 55 -3.91 -9.96 -22.78
N GLY A 56 -5.06 -10.47 -23.26
CA GLY A 56 -5.29 -11.88 -23.58
C GLY A 56 -5.41 -12.77 -22.34
N VAL A 57 -5.85 -12.24 -21.20
CA VAL A 57 -6.08 -13.03 -19.99
C VAL A 57 -7.46 -13.66 -20.05
N GLU A 58 -7.49 -14.97 -20.25
CA GLU A 58 -8.72 -15.79 -20.25
C GLU A 58 -8.99 -16.43 -18.88
N ARG A 59 -7.93 -16.60 -18.07
CA ARG A 59 -7.98 -17.23 -16.76
C ARG A 59 -7.04 -16.53 -15.78
N LEU A 60 -7.47 -16.38 -14.55
CA LEU A 60 -6.64 -16.10 -13.40
C LEU A 60 -6.57 -17.35 -12.53
N ASP A 61 -5.36 -17.73 -12.13
CA ASP A 61 -5.16 -18.81 -11.17
C ASP A 61 -5.27 -18.29 -9.74
N HIS A 62 -4.70 -17.11 -9.48
CA HIS A 62 -4.77 -16.48 -8.16
C HIS A 62 -4.98 -14.97 -8.27
N ILE A 63 -5.68 -14.45 -7.27
CA ILE A 63 -5.75 -13.04 -6.92
C ILE A 63 -5.04 -12.88 -5.57
N LEU A 64 -3.93 -12.18 -5.54
CA LEU A 64 -3.17 -11.92 -4.32
C LEU A 64 -3.52 -10.53 -3.79
N LEU A 65 -3.85 -10.42 -2.51
CA LEU A 65 -4.16 -9.16 -1.87
C LEU A 65 -3.02 -8.77 -0.94
N THR A 66 -2.38 -7.64 -1.20
CA THR A 66 -1.36 -7.13 -0.29
C THR A 66 -1.97 -6.78 1.05
N HIS A 67 -3.18 -6.25 1.05
CA HIS A 67 -3.99 -6.01 2.24
C HIS A 67 -5.46 -5.79 1.85
N ILE A 68 -6.35 -5.58 2.83
CA ILE A 68 -7.79 -5.53 2.57
C ILE A 68 -8.40 -4.12 2.56
N HIS A 69 -7.61 -3.05 2.46
CA HIS A 69 -8.20 -1.73 2.23
C HIS A 69 -8.98 -1.73 0.91
N ILE A 70 -10.04 -0.92 0.85
CA ILE A 70 -11.02 -1.04 -0.24
C ILE A 70 -10.50 -0.62 -1.60
N ASP A 71 -9.47 0.20 -1.64
CA ASP A 71 -8.76 0.60 -2.86
C ASP A 71 -7.83 -0.49 -3.43
N HIS A 72 -7.56 -1.55 -2.66
CA HIS A 72 -6.80 -2.73 -3.10
C HIS A 72 -7.70 -3.96 -3.26
N ALA A 73 -8.58 -4.22 -2.31
CA ALA A 73 -9.34 -5.46 -2.23
C ALA A 73 -10.84 -5.31 -2.55
N GLY A 74 -11.36 -4.08 -2.65
CA GLY A 74 -12.80 -3.83 -2.76
C GLY A 74 -13.47 -4.49 -3.98
N GLY A 75 -12.72 -4.63 -5.08
CA GLY A 75 -13.17 -5.25 -6.31
C GLY A 75 -13.09 -6.78 -6.36
N THR A 76 -12.49 -7.44 -5.34
CA THR A 76 -12.17 -8.87 -5.39
C THR A 76 -13.39 -9.76 -5.67
N GLY A 77 -14.48 -9.57 -4.92
CA GLY A 77 -15.69 -10.40 -5.09
C GLY A 77 -16.35 -10.19 -6.45
N ALA A 78 -16.29 -8.97 -7.00
CA ALA A 78 -16.80 -8.71 -8.35
C ALA A 78 -15.89 -9.31 -9.43
N LEU A 79 -14.57 -9.26 -9.26
CA LEU A 79 -13.61 -9.85 -10.19
C LEU A 79 -13.75 -11.38 -10.24
N LEU A 80 -14.05 -12.04 -9.12
CA LEU A 80 -14.30 -13.48 -9.07
C LEU A 80 -15.53 -13.91 -9.89
N ARG A 81 -16.50 -13.03 -10.15
CA ARG A 81 -17.62 -13.33 -11.04
C ARG A 81 -17.17 -13.43 -12.50
N GLU A 82 -16.16 -12.66 -12.89
CA GLU A 82 -15.54 -12.68 -14.22
C GLU A 82 -14.51 -13.83 -14.36
N PHE A 83 -13.81 -14.16 -13.25
CA PHE A 83 -12.79 -15.22 -13.20
C PHE A 83 -13.09 -16.23 -12.08
N PRO A 84 -14.17 -17.04 -12.22
CA PRO A 84 -14.66 -17.91 -11.15
C PRO A 84 -13.71 -19.05 -10.78
N GLY A 85 -12.70 -19.32 -11.61
CA GLY A 85 -11.63 -20.29 -11.34
C GLY A 85 -10.54 -19.80 -10.39
N ALA A 86 -10.42 -18.51 -10.17
CA ALA A 86 -9.36 -17.93 -9.35
C ALA A 86 -9.50 -18.26 -7.86
N ALA A 87 -8.37 -18.50 -7.19
CA ALA A 87 -8.29 -18.55 -5.74
C ALA A 87 -7.76 -17.20 -5.21
N VAL A 88 -8.33 -16.72 -4.11
CA VAL A 88 -7.88 -15.47 -3.46
C VAL A 88 -6.95 -15.81 -2.30
N ILE A 89 -5.80 -15.15 -2.26
CA ILE A 89 -4.83 -15.28 -1.18
C ILE A 89 -4.70 -13.92 -0.50
N CYS A 90 -4.89 -13.89 0.81
CA CYS A 90 -4.69 -12.69 1.62
C CYS A 90 -4.23 -13.07 3.03
N HIS A 91 -3.88 -12.04 3.82
CA HIS A 91 -3.56 -12.21 5.23
C HIS A 91 -4.69 -12.95 5.98
N PRO A 92 -4.37 -13.91 6.90
CA PRO A 92 -5.40 -14.68 7.62
C PRO A 92 -6.46 -13.81 8.31
N GLU A 93 -6.03 -12.71 8.95
CA GLU A 93 -6.97 -11.78 9.61
C GLU A 93 -7.89 -11.03 8.65
N GLY A 94 -7.52 -10.93 7.37
CA GLY A 94 -8.31 -10.28 6.33
C GLY A 94 -9.49 -11.11 5.83
N ILE A 95 -9.36 -12.45 5.86
CA ILE A 95 -10.31 -13.39 5.24
C ILE A 95 -11.75 -13.11 5.68
N ARG A 96 -12.00 -13.09 6.98
CA ARG A 96 -13.34 -12.87 7.55
C ARG A 96 -13.99 -11.56 7.09
N HIS A 97 -13.18 -10.53 6.87
CA HIS A 97 -13.62 -9.20 6.49
C HIS A 97 -13.92 -9.07 4.99
N LEU A 98 -13.45 -10.00 4.16
CA LEU A 98 -13.82 -10.08 2.75
C LEU A 98 -14.97 -11.05 2.51
N VAL A 99 -15.12 -12.07 3.37
CA VAL A 99 -16.26 -13.00 3.33
C VAL A 99 -17.53 -12.32 3.82
N ALA A 100 -17.44 -11.53 4.90
CA ALA A 100 -18.54 -10.72 5.46
C ALA A 100 -18.08 -9.25 5.55
N PRO A 101 -18.18 -8.45 4.46
CA PRO A 101 -17.51 -7.17 4.33
C PRO A 101 -18.22 -5.99 4.97
N GLU A 102 -19.39 -6.17 5.61
CA GLU A 102 -20.23 -5.09 6.12
C GLU A 102 -19.46 -4.18 7.08
N LYS A 103 -18.70 -4.77 8.02
CA LYS A 103 -17.89 -4.00 8.99
C LYS A 103 -16.72 -3.28 8.32
N LEU A 104 -16.09 -3.90 7.31
CA LEU A 104 -15.02 -3.29 6.54
C LEU A 104 -15.56 -2.10 5.74
N TRP A 105 -16.71 -2.27 5.10
CA TRP A 105 -17.38 -1.22 4.35
C TRP A 105 -17.78 -0.04 5.24
N GLU A 106 -18.45 -0.30 6.37
CA GLU A 106 -18.80 0.74 7.34
C GLU A 106 -17.58 1.49 7.88
N GLY A 107 -16.49 0.77 8.19
CA GLY A 107 -15.23 1.35 8.62
C GLY A 107 -14.61 2.25 7.55
N SER A 108 -14.61 1.79 6.30
CA SER A 108 -14.11 2.55 5.14
C SER A 108 -14.91 3.83 4.91
N ARG A 109 -16.25 3.77 5.02
CA ARG A 109 -17.10 4.96 4.92
C ARG A 109 -16.82 5.99 6.02
N LYS A 110 -16.57 5.55 7.24
CA LYS A 110 -16.22 6.45 8.36
C LYS A 110 -14.89 7.17 8.13
N VAL A 111 -13.91 6.49 7.54
CA VAL A 111 -12.56 7.05 7.34
C VAL A 111 -12.48 7.88 6.06
N LEU A 112 -13.03 7.38 4.96
CA LEU A 112 -12.85 7.94 3.62
C LEU A 112 -14.05 8.77 3.14
N GLY A 113 -15.22 8.66 3.80
CA GLY A 113 -16.42 9.42 3.44
C GLY A 113 -16.81 9.25 1.97
N ALA A 114 -16.94 10.37 1.26
CA ALA A 114 -17.32 10.38 -0.15
C ALA A 114 -16.32 9.66 -1.09
N LEU A 115 -15.10 9.41 -0.66
CA LEU A 115 -14.14 8.62 -1.43
C LEU A 115 -14.49 7.13 -1.36
N ALA A 116 -14.94 6.62 -0.21
CA ALA A 116 -15.43 5.25 -0.10
C ALA A 116 -16.61 5.00 -1.06
N GLU A 117 -17.56 5.94 -1.13
CA GLU A 117 -18.70 5.85 -2.06
C GLU A 117 -18.23 5.83 -3.53
N ALA A 118 -17.20 6.61 -3.86
CA ALA A 118 -16.61 6.60 -5.21
C ALA A 118 -15.88 5.29 -5.55
N TYR A 119 -15.30 4.62 -4.55
CA TYR A 119 -14.71 3.29 -4.70
C TYR A 119 -15.77 2.19 -4.85
N GLY A 120 -16.93 2.36 -4.24
CA GLY A 120 -18.05 1.43 -4.30
C GLY A 120 -18.03 0.38 -3.18
N GLU A 121 -19.22 -0.15 -2.90
CA GLU A 121 -19.44 -1.13 -1.84
C GLU A 121 -18.75 -2.48 -2.14
N ILE A 122 -18.16 -3.07 -1.11
CA ILE A 122 -17.41 -4.32 -1.25
C ILE A 122 -18.36 -5.49 -1.51
N VAL A 123 -18.11 -6.23 -2.58
CA VAL A 123 -18.82 -7.48 -2.88
C VAL A 123 -18.20 -8.62 -2.07
N PRO A 124 -19.00 -9.43 -1.33
CA PRO A 124 -18.48 -10.57 -0.58
C PRO A 124 -17.67 -11.55 -1.44
N VAL A 125 -16.59 -12.07 -0.88
CA VAL A 125 -15.79 -13.15 -1.48
C VAL A 125 -16.30 -14.48 -0.93
N PRO A 126 -16.62 -15.49 -1.78
CA PRO A 126 -17.03 -16.81 -1.31
C PRO A 126 -15.95 -17.43 -0.39
N ALA A 127 -16.36 -17.97 0.76
CA ALA A 127 -15.43 -18.46 1.78
C ALA A 127 -14.54 -19.60 1.28
N GLU A 128 -15.04 -20.40 0.35
CA GLU A 128 -14.31 -21.52 -0.28
C GLU A 128 -13.29 -21.04 -1.33
N ARG A 129 -13.30 -19.76 -1.67
CA ARG A 129 -12.41 -19.16 -2.68
C ARG A 129 -11.28 -18.33 -2.10
N ILE A 130 -11.25 -18.12 -0.81
CA ILE A 130 -10.29 -17.27 -0.13
C ILE A 130 -9.56 -18.02 0.97
N GLY A 131 -8.24 -17.84 1.04
CA GLY A 131 -7.39 -18.47 2.04
C GLY A 131 -6.05 -17.78 2.18
N PHE A 132 -5.15 -18.43 2.91
CA PHE A 132 -3.75 -18.04 3.04
C PHE A 132 -2.85 -19.23 2.72
N ALA A 133 -1.73 -18.97 2.05
CA ALA A 133 -0.67 -19.94 1.83
C ALA A 133 0.68 -19.20 1.84
N GLU A 134 1.69 -19.80 2.49
CA GLU A 134 3.05 -19.26 2.51
C GLU A 134 3.75 -19.39 1.15
N THR A 135 3.38 -20.41 0.37
CA THR A 135 3.86 -20.64 -0.99
C THR A 135 2.68 -20.85 -1.93
N ILE A 136 2.62 -20.12 -3.03
CA ILE A 136 1.48 -20.02 -3.90
C ILE A 136 1.88 -20.45 -5.32
N GLY A 137 1.12 -21.39 -5.86
CA GLY A 137 1.21 -21.85 -7.23
C GLY A 137 2.54 -22.51 -7.61
N PRO A 138 2.64 -22.98 -8.86
CA PRO A 138 3.83 -23.69 -9.35
C PRO A 138 5.06 -22.79 -9.48
N ALA A 139 4.84 -21.47 -9.64
CA ALA A 139 5.93 -20.49 -9.67
C ALA A 139 6.57 -20.23 -8.30
N GLY A 140 6.01 -20.80 -7.21
CA GLY A 140 6.57 -20.70 -5.87
C GLY A 140 6.58 -19.28 -5.31
N ILE A 141 5.50 -18.50 -5.52
CA ILE A 141 5.36 -17.18 -4.94
C ILE A 141 5.33 -17.33 -3.42
N ARG A 142 6.22 -16.63 -2.72
CA ARG A 142 6.26 -16.65 -1.25
C ARG A 142 5.51 -15.47 -0.68
N ALA A 143 4.61 -15.73 0.27
CA ALA A 143 3.90 -14.71 1.03
C ALA A 143 4.62 -14.42 2.35
N PHE A 144 4.73 -13.14 2.69
CA PHE A 144 5.31 -12.65 3.94
C PHE A 144 4.28 -11.77 4.63
N LEU A 145 3.92 -12.10 5.87
CA LEU A 145 3.10 -11.21 6.70
C LEU A 145 3.96 -10.02 7.11
N THR A 146 3.59 -8.83 6.67
CA THR A 146 4.35 -7.58 6.83
C THR A 146 3.49 -6.48 7.44
N PRO A 147 3.01 -6.66 8.70
CA PRO A 147 2.21 -5.65 9.37
C PRO A 147 3.01 -4.35 9.52
N GLY A 148 2.29 -3.22 9.55
CA GLY A 148 2.88 -1.88 9.66
C GLY A 148 1.94 -0.83 9.07
N HIS A 149 1.76 -0.81 7.75
CA HIS A 149 0.71 -0.04 7.09
C HIS A 149 -0.70 -0.49 7.55
N ALA A 150 -0.90 -1.79 7.60
CA ALA A 150 -2.08 -2.43 8.16
C ALA A 150 -1.67 -3.73 8.85
N GLN A 151 -2.43 -4.18 9.87
CA GLN A 151 -2.15 -5.45 10.56
C GLN A 151 -2.28 -6.65 9.63
N HIS A 152 -3.15 -6.55 8.64
CA HIS A 152 -3.42 -7.58 7.62
C HIS A 152 -2.63 -7.35 6.32
N HIS A 153 -1.43 -6.77 6.40
CA HIS A 153 -0.59 -6.52 5.23
C HIS A 153 0.32 -7.72 4.93
N CYS A 154 0.47 -8.02 3.62
CA CYS A 154 1.36 -9.03 3.06
C CYS A 154 2.22 -8.43 1.95
N CYS A 155 3.47 -8.85 1.88
CA CYS A 155 4.27 -8.75 0.66
C CYS A 155 4.36 -10.12 -0.01
N TYR A 156 4.52 -10.14 -1.34
CA TYR A 156 4.71 -11.37 -2.10
C TYR A 156 6.03 -11.30 -2.86
N LEU A 157 6.80 -12.39 -2.85
CA LEU A 157 8.06 -12.50 -3.57
C LEU A 157 8.00 -13.61 -4.60
N LEU A 158 8.18 -13.26 -5.86
CA LEU A 158 8.28 -14.17 -7.00
C LEU A 158 9.70 -14.11 -7.58
N GLY A 159 10.50 -15.14 -7.33
CA GLY A 159 11.91 -15.10 -7.68
C GLY A 159 12.61 -13.94 -6.98
N ASP A 160 12.99 -12.91 -7.72
CA ASP A 160 13.62 -11.69 -7.25
C ASP A 160 12.73 -10.43 -7.34
N LEU A 161 11.45 -10.59 -7.75
CA LEU A 161 10.45 -9.55 -7.83
C LEU A 161 9.61 -9.49 -6.54
N LEU A 162 9.65 -8.36 -5.85
CA LEU A 162 8.84 -8.09 -4.66
C LEU A 162 7.59 -7.28 -5.03
N PHE A 163 6.40 -7.81 -4.74
CA PHE A 163 5.16 -7.07 -4.68
C PHE A 163 5.04 -6.50 -3.27
N ALA A 164 5.37 -5.23 -3.13
CA ALA A 164 5.61 -4.60 -1.84
C ALA A 164 4.34 -4.08 -1.15
N GLY A 165 3.21 -4.00 -1.87
CA GLY A 165 2.03 -3.32 -1.33
C GLY A 165 2.38 -1.90 -0.90
N GLU A 166 2.10 -1.58 0.36
CA GLU A 166 2.41 -0.30 0.99
C GLU A 166 3.43 -0.41 2.14
N VAL A 167 4.21 -1.52 2.20
CA VAL A 167 5.25 -1.65 3.23
C VAL A 167 6.29 -0.51 3.15
N ALA A 168 6.55 -0.01 1.94
CA ALA A 168 7.44 1.13 1.68
C ALA A 168 6.70 2.46 1.43
N GLY A 169 5.42 2.54 1.80
CA GLY A 169 4.60 3.73 1.62
C GLY A 169 4.19 4.00 0.17
N VAL A 170 4.06 5.25 -0.18
CA VAL A 170 3.61 5.75 -1.50
C VAL A 170 4.77 6.40 -2.22
N ARG A 171 4.82 6.18 -3.54
CA ARG A 171 5.87 6.70 -4.42
C ARG A 171 5.29 7.38 -5.67
N CYS A 172 5.91 8.44 -6.13
CA CYS A 172 5.67 9.03 -7.45
C CYS A 172 6.97 9.49 -8.09
N ASP A 173 7.10 9.30 -9.41
CA ASP A 173 8.15 9.97 -10.16
C ASP A 173 7.81 11.46 -10.31
N VAL A 174 8.81 12.31 -10.12
CA VAL A 174 8.70 13.74 -10.31
C VAL A 174 9.90 14.25 -11.13
N PRO A 175 9.80 15.40 -11.79
CA PRO A 175 10.93 15.97 -12.52
C PRO A 175 12.19 16.07 -11.64
N GLY A 176 13.25 15.37 -12.03
CA GLY A 176 14.55 15.39 -11.32
C GLY A 176 14.61 14.61 -10.01
N GLY A 177 13.69 13.65 -9.76
CA GLY A 177 13.75 12.81 -8.57
C GLY A 177 12.50 11.98 -8.33
N ILE A 178 12.30 11.61 -7.07
CA ILE A 178 11.13 10.87 -6.61
C ILE A 178 10.49 11.60 -5.44
N PHE A 179 9.17 11.52 -5.36
CA PHE A 179 8.40 11.79 -4.15
C PHE A 179 8.13 10.47 -3.45
N MET A 180 8.38 10.41 -2.15
CA MET A 180 7.97 9.30 -1.29
C MET A 180 7.47 9.83 0.04
N ARG A 181 6.51 9.12 0.62
CA ARG A 181 6.04 9.32 1.99
C ARG A 181 5.60 8.00 2.63
N PRO A 182 5.67 7.88 3.95
CA PRO A 182 5.04 6.77 4.67
C PRO A 182 3.52 6.72 4.45
N ALA A 183 2.95 5.54 4.62
CA ALA A 183 1.53 5.29 4.67
C ALA A 183 1.21 4.55 5.98
N THR A 184 0.88 5.29 7.04
CA THR A 184 0.75 4.78 8.41
C THR A 184 -0.56 5.26 9.04
N PRO A 185 -1.71 4.68 8.63
CA PRO A 185 -2.99 5.05 9.23
C PRO A 185 -3.04 4.68 10.73
N PRO A 186 -4.05 5.14 11.49
CA PRO A 186 -4.22 4.83 12.91
C PRO A 186 -4.02 3.35 13.28
N ARG A 187 -3.51 3.11 14.49
CA ARG A 187 -2.96 1.85 15.01
C ARG A 187 -1.56 1.52 14.47
N PHE A 188 -0.88 2.51 13.94
CA PHE A 188 0.52 2.39 13.58
C PHE A 188 1.39 2.07 14.82
N VAL A 189 2.37 1.18 14.64
CA VAL A 189 3.40 0.83 15.63
C VAL A 189 4.74 0.82 14.91
N LEU A 190 5.66 1.68 15.32
CA LEU A 190 6.93 1.91 14.63
C LEU A 190 7.76 0.62 14.51
N GLU A 191 7.95 -0.09 15.63
CA GLU A 191 8.78 -1.29 15.71
C GLU A 191 8.28 -2.39 14.78
N VAL A 192 6.96 -2.54 14.68
CA VAL A 192 6.30 -3.52 13.80
C VAL A 192 6.54 -3.18 12.32
N ALA A 193 6.43 -1.89 11.98
CA ALA A 193 6.67 -1.43 10.62
C ALA A 193 8.16 -1.55 10.23
N LEU A 194 9.07 -1.23 11.16
CA LEU A 194 10.52 -1.37 10.94
C LEU A 194 10.92 -2.83 10.76
N ASP A 195 10.40 -3.76 11.60
CA ASP A 195 10.67 -5.20 11.45
C ASP A 195 10.22 -5.71 10.08
N SER A 196 9.04 -5.30 9.63
CA SER A 196 8.55 -5.67 8.29
C SER A 196 9.46 -5.16 7.18
N LEU A 197 9.91 -3.89 7.25
CA LEU A 197 10.86 -3.33 6.28
C LEU A 197 12.23 -4.02 6.34
N ASP A 198 12.76 -4.27 7.53
CA ASP A 198 14.07 -4.91 7.70
C ASP A 198 14.06 -6.34 7.14
N ARG A 199 12.95 -7.09 7.30
CA ARG A 199 12.76 -8.39 6.64
C ARG A 199 12.73 -8.28 5.13
N MET A 200 12.06 -7.28 4.56
CA MET A 200 12.04 -7.07 3.10
C MET A 200 13.42 -6.65 2.57
N ILE A 201 14.17 -5.84 3.31
CA ILE A 201 15.55 -5.49 2.99
C ILE A 201 16.44 -6.75 2.98
N ALA A 202 16.29 -7.63 3.98
CA ALA A 202 17.06 -8.87 4.10
C ALA A 202 16.80 -9.86 2.95
N LEU A 203 15.62 -9.82 2.31
CA LEU A 203 15.32 -10.63 1.12
C LEU A 203 16.14 -10.21 -0.11
N ALA A 204 16.69 -8.99 -0.10
CA ALA A 204 17.50 -8.43 -1.20
C ALA A 204 16.85 -8.58 -2.60
N PRO A 205 15.58 -8.18 -2.79
CA PRO A 205 14.95 -8.28 -4.10
C PRO A 205 15.70 -7.46 -5.14
N ARG A 206 15.60 -7.84 -6.41
CA ARG A 206 16.20 -7.09 -7.52
C ARG A 206 15.25 -6.11 -8.16
N ARG A 207 13.94 -6.41 -8.09
CA ARG A 207 12.88 -5.54 -8.58
C ARG A 207 11.78 -5.45 -7.53
N MET A 208 11.10 -4.33 -7.49
CA MET A 208 9.98 -4.13 -6.58
C MET A 208 8.88 -3.34 -7.27
N VAL A 209 7.65 -3.72 -7.03
CA VAL A 209 6.46 -2.99 -7.46
C VAL A 209 5.70 -2.45 -6.25
N PHE A 210 5.23 -1.22 -6.37
CA PHE A 210 4.39 -0.56 -5.40
C PHE A 210 2.91 -0.75 -5.74
N ALA A 211 2.06 -0.79 -4.74
CA ALA A 211 0.62 -0.70 -4.95
C ALA A 211 0.20 0.72 -5.38
N HIS A 212 0.90 1.74 -4.87
CA HIS A 212 0.82 3.16 -5.22
C HIS A 212 2.19 3.72 -5.59
N TYR A 213 2.76 3.59 -6.63
CA TYR A 213 2.68 3.36 -8.05
C TYR A 213 4.07 2.96 -8.55
N GLY A 214 4.07 2.12 -9.58
CA GLY A 214 5.24 1.89 -10.41
C GLY A 214 6.15 0.74 -9.98
N VAL A 215 7.13 0.46 -10.85
CA VAL A 215 8.18 -0.55 -10.66
C VAL A 215 9.52 0.14 -10.45
N VAL A 216 10.37 -0.45 -9.61
CA VAL A 216 11.73 0.06 -9.36
C VAL A 216 12.76 -1.05 -9.48
N GLU A 217 13.90 -0.72 -10.09
CA GLU A 217 15.08 -1.58 -10.27
C GLU A 217 16.10 -1.40 -9.12
N THR A 218 15.79 -0.54 -8.15
CA THR A 218 16.62 -0.27 -6.97
C THR A 218 15.84 -0.48 -5.67
N PRO A 219 15.29 -1.69 -5.43
CA PRO A 219 14.40 -1.96 -4.28
C PRO A 219 15.03 -1.60 -2.94
N LEU A 220 16.29 -2.01 -2.73
CA LEU A 220 16.99 -1.79 -1.46
C LEU A 220 17.12 -0.30 -1.12
N GLN A 221 17.35 0.55 -2.12
CA GLN A 221 17.38 2.00 -1.91
C GLN A 221 16.01 2.51 -1.44
N HIS A 222 14.92 2.10 -2.11
CA HIS A 222 13.57 2.55 -1.76
C HIS A 222 13.11 2.03 -0.40
N LEU A 223 13.41 0.78 -0.07
CA LEU A 223 13.11 0.20 1.25
C LEU A 223 13.88 0.92 2.37
N ARG A 224 15.16 1.26 2.15
CA ARG A 224 15.94 2.05 3.11
C ARG A 224 15.42 3.48 3.24
N ILE A 225 15.02 4.13 2.13
CA ILE A 225 14.36 5.44 2.19
C ILE A 225 13.11 5.35 3.04
N ALA A 226 12.23 4.38 2.78
CA ALA A 226 10.99 4.20 3.56
C ALA A 226 11.27 3.98 5.04
N ARG A 227 12.26 3.13 5.37
CA ARG A 227 12.70 2.89 6.75
C ARG A 227 13.17 4.17 7.45
N ASN A 228 14.00 4.94 6.76
CA ASN A 228 14.52 6.21 7.29
C ASN A 228 13.43 7.27 7.42
N GLN A 229 12.45 7.28 6.50
CA GLN A 229 11.28 8.16 6.61
C GLN A 229 10.45 7.83 7.84
N LEU A 230 10.19 6.56 8.17
CA LEU A 230 9.46 6.19 9.39
C LEU A 230 10.15 6.77 10.64
N LEU A 231 11.45 6.58 10.77
CA LEU A 231 12.23 7.11 11.90
C LEU A 231 12.20 8.64 11.93
N LEU A 232 12.45 9.29 10.79
CA LEU A 232 12.45 10.76 10.68
C LEU A 232 11.08 11.35 11.03
N TRP A 233 10.00 10.77 10.52
CA TRP A 233 8.65 11.31 10.71
C TRP A 233 8.16 11.14 12.15
N VAL A 234 8.39 9.99 12.77
CA VAL A 234 8.05 9.75 14.18
C VAL A 234 8.85 10.70 15.08
N ARG A 235 10.13 10.94 14.77
CA ARG A 235 10.94 11.96 15.46
C ARG A 235 10.37 13.36 15.30
N GLY A 236 9.95 13.74 14.07
CA GLY A 236 9.30 15.03 13.83
C GLY A 236 8.02 15.20 14.64
N VAL A 237 7.22 14.14 14.78
CA VAL A 237 6.03 14.14 15.65
C VAL A 237 6.41 14.37 17.11
N ALA A 238 7.48 13.74 17.61
CA ALA A 238 7.95 13.93 18.98
C ALA A 238 8.48 15.35 19.20
N GLU A 239 9.26 15.91 18.26
CA GLU A 239 9.80 17.28 18.34
C GLU A 239 8.70 18.36 18.28
N THR A 240 7.57 18.07 17.65
CA THR A 240 6.42 18.99 17.56
C THR A 240 5.35 18.74 18.63
N ALA A 241 5.57 17.82 19.57
CA ALA A 241 4.56 17.42 20.56
C ALA A 241 4.13 18.57 21.51
N ALA A 242 5.00 19.53 21.78
CA ALA A 242 4.71 20.69 22.63
C ALA A 242 3.92 21.82 21.92
N ILE A 243 3.72 21.70 20.58
CA ILE A 243 2.97 22.69 19.81
C ILE A 243 1.47 22.49 20.05
N GLU A 244 0.75 23.61 20.13
CA GLU A 244 -0.73 23.58 20.26
C GLU A 244 -1.36 22.68 19.19
N PRO A 245 -2.32 21.80 19.56
CA PRO A 245 -2.91 20.82 18.64
C PRO A 245 -3.42 21.41 17.33
N ALA A 246 -4.03 22.58 17.34
CA ALA A 246 -4.55 23.26 16.15
C ALA A 246 -3.45 23.67 15.14
N ARG A 247 -2.20 23.79 15.56
CA ARG A 247 -1.05 24.21 14.75
C ARG A 247 -0.02 23.09 14.54
N ARG A 248 -0.15 21.97 15.25
CA ARG A 248 0.84 20.91 15.30
C ARG A 248 1.03 20.26 13.94
N GLU A 249 -0.05 19.97 13.21
CA GLU A 249 0.02 19.34 11.89
C GLU A 249 0.77 20.25 10.90
N GLU A 250 0.43 21.54 10.83
CA GLU A 250 1.10 22.50 9.95
C GLU A 250 2.60 22.64 10.29
N ALA A 251 2.93 22.73 11.56
CA ALA A 251 4.31 22.80 12.03
C ALA A 251 5.11 21.54 11.69
N LEU A 252 4.50 20.36 11.85
CA LEU A 252 5.10 19.07 11.49
C LEU A 252 5.34 18.97 9.98
N VAL A 253 4.38 19.37 9.17
CA VAL A 253 4.54 19.38 7.69
C VAL A 253 5.69 20.31 7.30
N ALA A 254 5.78 21.51 7.87
CA ALA A 254 6.88 22.43 7.61
C ALA A 254 8.23 21.82 8.03
N TRP A 255 8.28 21.17 9.19
CA TRP A 255 9.47 20.48 9.70
C TRP A 255 9.92 19.35 8.76
N LEU A 256 8.97 18.55 8.23
CA LEU A 256 9.22 17.45 7.29
C LEU A 256 9.71 17.96 5.93
N LEU A 257 9.13 19.04 5.40
CA LEU A 257 9.56 19.64 4.13
C LEU A 257 11.01 20.15 4.15
N GLU A 258 11.50 20.55 5.32
CA GLU A 258 12.90 20.95 5.49
C GLU A 258 13.85 19.75 5.54
N ARG A 259 13.43 18.61 6.10
CA ARG A 259 14.33 17.52 6.53
C ARG A 259 14.19 16.23 5.72
N ASP A 260 13.03 15.97 5.11
CA ASP A 260 12.81 14.78 4.29
C ASP A 260 13.07 15.11 2.82
N GLU A 261 14.16 14.56 2.29
CA GLU A 261 14.63 14.81 0.93
C GLU A 261 13.63 14.35 -0.14
N GLN A 262 12.93 13.24 0.09
CA GLN A 262 11.96 12.69 -0.86
C GLN A 262 10.59 13.37 -0.69
N TYR A 263 10.16 13.62 0.53
CA TYR A 263 8.88 14.27 0.81
C TYR A 263 8.86 15.73 0.32
N ARG A 264 9.95 16.48 0.45
CA ARG A 264 10.03 17.88 -0.05
C ARG A 264 9.73 18.01 -1.54
N ASN A 265 9.88 16.92 -2.30
CA ASN A 265 9.55 16.88 -3.72
C ASN A 265 8.02 16.95 -3.99
N GLU A 266 7.16 17.00 -2.96
CA GLU A 266 5.72 17.23 -3.14
C GLU A 266 5.44 18.49 -3.97
N CYS A 267 6.30 19.50 -3.86
CA CYS A 267 6.16 20.74 -4.64
C CYS A 267 6.29 20.53 -6.16
N ARG A 268 6.87 19.41 -6.60
CA ARG A 268 7.05 19.03 -8.00
C ARG A 268 5.91 18.15 -8.54
N LEU A 269 5.00 17.68 -7.66
CA LEU A 269 3.81 16.96 -8.08
C LEU A 269 2.85 17.90 -8.81
N PRO A 270 2.12 17.41 -9.83
CA PRO A 270 0.97 18.11 -10.39
C PRO A 270 0.00 18.54 -9.30
N GLN A 271 -0.66 19.68 -9.46
CA GLN A 271 -1.50 20.27 -8.41
C GLN A 271 -2.60 19.33 -7.92
N ASP A 272 -3.25 18.62 -8.84
CA ASP A 272 -4.31 17.65 -8.54
C ASP A 272 -3.77 16.44 -7.75
N ILE A 273 -2.60 15.92 -8.12
CA ILE A 273 -1.95 14.82 -7.40
C ILE A 273 -1.49 15.29 -6.02
N ARG A 274 -0.94 16.51 -5.91
CA ARG A 274 -0.56 17.08 -4.62
C ARG A 274 -1.75 17.21 -3.68
N ALA A 275 -2.90 17.63 -4.18
CA ALA A 275 -4.13 17.72 -3.39
C ALA A 275 -4.56 16.35 -2.85
N ARG A 276 -4.48 15.28 -3.69
CA ARG A 276 -4.72 13.90 -3.26
C ARG A 276 -3.73 13.47 -2.17
N GLU A 277 -2.42 13.71 -2.37
CA GLU A 277 -1.41 13.31 -1.40
C GLU A 277 -1.61 13.99 -0.04
N ARG A 278 -2.00 15.27 -0.04
CA ARG A 278 -2.35 15.99 1.19
C ARG A 278 -3.58 15.44 1.89
N TYR A 279 -4.57 14.98 1.13
CA TYR A 279 -5.74 14.33 1.72
C TYR A 279 -5.35 13.06 2.51
N PHE A 280 -4.48 12.20 1.95
CA PHE A 280 -4.04 10.98 2.63
C PHE A 280 -2.98 11.24 3.72
N LEU A 281 -2.23 12.33 3.62
CA LEU A 281 -1.23 12.71 4.60
C LEU A 281 -1.82 12.83 6.01
N GLY A 282 -3.00 13.42 6.15
CA GLY A 282 -3.68 13.57 7.43
C GLY A 282 -3.87 12.24 8.18
N ASN A 283 -4.20 11.16 7.47
CA ASN A 283 -4.30 9.82 8.09
C ASN A 283 -2.93 9.29 8.53
N THR A 284 -1.89 9.50 7.74
CA THR A 284 -0.49 9.13 8.08
C THR A 284 -0.03 9.84 9.33
N LEU A 285 -0.18 11.17 9.38
CA LEU A 285 0.23 11.98 10.54
C LEU A 285 -0.55 11.61 11.79
N ARG A 286 -1.86 11.37 11.67
CA ARG A 286 -2.70 10.93 12.79
C ARG A 286 -2.21 9.61 13.37
N GLY A 287 -1.92 8.60 12.55
CA GLY A 287 -1.40 7.32 13.02
C GLY A 287 -0.08 7.47 13.77
N MET A 288 0.85 8.29 13.27
CA MET A 288 2.12 8.56 13.94
C MET A 288 1.95 9.39 15.22
N MET A 289 1.05 10.40 15.23
CA MET A 289 0.75 11.18 16.43
C MET A 289 0.14 10.31 17.52
N GLU A 290 -0.85 9.48 17.21
CA GLU A 290 -1.45 8.53 18.16
C GLU A 290 -0.40 7.61 18.79
N TYR A 291 0.55 7.10 17.97
CA TYR A 291 1.64 6.27 18.45
C TYR A 291 2.56 7.04 19.41
N VAL A 292 3.09 8.21 19.00
CA VAL A 292 4.04 8.98 19.80
C VAL A 292 3.40 9.52 21.08
N ASP A 293 2.14 9.97 21.02
CA ASP A 293 1.44 10.52 22.17
C ASP A 293 1.12 9.45 23.23
N ALA A 294 1.05 8.16 22.82
CA ALA A 294 0.89 7.04 23.74
C ALA A 294 2.20 6.60 24.45
N LEU A 295 3.36 7.05 23.97
CA LEU A 295 4.67 6.69 24.54
C LEU A 295 4.93 7.43 25.86
N SER A 296 5.68 6.80 26.76
CA SER A 296 6.26 7.47 27.94
C SER A 296 7.35 8.47 27.53
N ASP A 297 7.71 9.37 28.45
CA ASP A 297 8.76 10.38 28.21
C ASP A 297 10.12 9.73 27.89
N GLY A 298 10.46 8.62 28.56
CA GLY A 298 11.69 7.87 28.29
C GLY A 298 11.71 7.23 26.91
N GLU A 299 10.58 6.66 26.45
CA GLU A 299 10.46 6.10 25.11
C GLU A 299 10.54 7.20 24.04
N ARG A 300 9.89 8.34 24.26
CA ARG A 300 10.01 9.50 23.35
C ARG A 300 11.43 10.01 23.24
N GLN A 301 12.18 10.03 24.33
CA GLN A 301 13.60 10.43 24.32
C GLN A 301 14.42 9.41 23.50
N ALA A 302 14.19 8.11 23.67
CA ALA A 302 14.87 7.05 22.93
C ALA A 302 14.64 7.16 21.40
N LEU A 303 13.48 7.65 20.94
CA LEU A 303 13.25 7.92 19.53
C LEU A 303 14.25 8.91 18.94
N GLY A 304 14.70 9.91 19.70
CA GLY A 304 15.72 10.89 19.28
C GLY A 304 17.12 10.28 19.08
N GLU A 305 17.38 9.12 19.68
CA GLU A 305 18.66 8.41 19.62
C GLU A 305 18.74 7.36 18.52
N MET A 306 17.58 6.98 17.92
CA MET A 306 17.52 6.03 16.81
C MET A 306 18.19 6.59 15.57
N ARG A 307 19.21 5.88 15.07
CA ARG A 307 19.97 6.30 13.88
C ARG A 307 19.33 5.73 12.60
N PRO A 308 19.35 6.51 11.49
CA PRO A 308 19.09 5.96 10.15
C PRO A 308 20.05 4.79 9.87
N ALA A 309 19.57 3.79 9.11
CA ALA A 309 20.39 2.66 8.66
C ALA A 309 21.27 3.05 7.49
#